data_6774d9c52ff1f5eaaca1498d4555d97c
#
_entry.id   6774d9c52ff1f5eaaca1498d4555d97c
#
_cell.length_a   1.000
_cell.length_b   1.000
_cell.length_c   1.000
_cell.angle_alpha   90.00
_cell.angle_beta   90.00
_cell.angle_gamma   90.00
#
_symmetry.space_group_name_H-M   'P 1'
#
loop_
_entity.id
_entity.type
_entity.pdbx_description
1 polymer ?
#
loop_
_entity_poly.entity_id
_entity_poly.type
_entity_poly.pdbx_seq_one_letter_code
_entity_poly.pdbx_strand_id
1 'polypeptide(L)'
;VRVDKAGLPRAEVPGAFDAGATAYDRLVGANPQYHANLALSARRMRLPAQGKGLRLLDAGCGTGASTAALLATAPHAEIVAVDASRGMLDAAQAKSWPSSVRFVHARVEELAVHGVAGPFDAVLCAYLLRNVADPDRQLRAFRDLLRPGGTLAVHEYSVRDSRAATLVWHAVCWGIIIPAGWWRTRDTTLYRHLWRSVLTFDGAADFRRRIGEAGFTAVRSETMPGWERNVVHLFLAKAPR
;
A
#
# COMPACT_ATOMS: atom_id res chain seq x y z
N VAL A 1 21.16 -10.14 -10.99
CA VAL A 1 19.74 -9.86 -11.20
C VAL A 1 19.00 -11.14 -10.87
N ARG A 2 18.36 -11.24 -9.70
CA ARG A 2 17.45 -12.35 -9.40
C ARG A 2 16.16 -12.10 -10.20
N VAL A 3 16.04 -12.80 -11.32
CA VAL A 3 14.77 -12.93 -12.03
C VAL A 3 13.85 -13.76 -11.12
N ASP A 4 12.87 -13.08 -10.56
CA ASP A 4 11.83 -13.78 -9.78
C ASP A 4 11.02 -14.61 -10.78
N LYS A 5 11.10 -15.93 -10.72
CA LYS A 5 10.44 -16.89 -11.64
C LYS A 5 8.91 -16.75 -11.66
N ALA A 6 8.36 -15.79 -10.96
CA ALA A 6 6.94 -15.70 -10.61
C ALA A 6 6.19 -14.45 -11.11
N GLY A 7 6.80 -13.45 -11.69
CA GLY A 7 6.09 -12.21 -12.08
C GLY A 7 6.97 -11.24 -12.87
N LEU A 8 6.49 -9.99 -13.00
CA LEU A 8 7.27 -8.89 -13.55
C LEU A 8 8.52 -8.64 -12.67
N PRO A 9 9.68 -8.34 -13.27
CA PRO A 9 10.82 -7.83 -12.52
C PRO A 9 10.39 -6.59 -11.70
N ARG A 10 10.78 -6.53 -10.43
CA ARG A 10 10.34 -5.45 -9.53
C ARG A 10 10.68 -4.04 -10.05
N ALA A 11 11.75 -3.92 -10.83
CA ALA A 11 12.10 -2.67 -11.50
C ALA A 11 11.10 -2.22 -12.57
N GLU A 12 10.36 -3.17 -13.17
CA GLU A 12 9.40 -2.92 -14.26
C GLU A 12 7.97 -2.71 -13.74
N VAL A 13 7.70 -3.01 -12.46
CA VAL A 13 6.38 -2.87 -11.85
C VAL A 13 5.82 -1.45 -11.99
N PRO A 14 6.56 -0.36 -11.71
CA PRO A 14 6.06 1.00 -11.91
C PRO A 14 5.64 1.27 -13.36
N GLY A 15 6.45 0.86 -14.34
CA GLY A 15 6.12 1.02 -15.76
C GLY A 15 4.87 0.23 -16.20
N ALA A 16 4.63 -0.95 -15.63
CA ALA A 16 3.40 -1.70 -15.88
C ALA A 16 2.16 -1.00 -15.31
N PHE A 17 2.31 -0.30 -14.19
CA PHE A 17 1.26 0.55 -13.63
C PHE A 17 1.05 1.83 -14.43
N ASP A 18 2.10 2.43 -15.01
CA ASP A 18 1.98 3.60 -15.90
C ASP A 18 1.07 3.31 -17.08
N ALA A 19 1.30 2.20 -17.79
CA ALA A 19 0.50 1.80 -18.93
C ALA A 19 -0.97 1.49 -18.57
N GLY A 20 -1.24 1.10 -17.33
CA GLY A 20 -2.53 0.66 -16.82
C GLY A 20 -3.25 1.63 -15.89
N ALA A 21 -2.71 2.81 -15.59
CA ALA A 21 -3.19 3.69 -14.51
C ALA A 21 -4.69 4.01 -14.58
N THR A 22 -5.20 4.43 -15.75
CA THR A 22 -6.61 4.75 -15.95
C THR A 22 -7.52 3.52 -15.84
N ALA A 23 -7.08 2.37 -16.37
CA ALA A 23 -7.83 1.12 -16.28
C ALA A 23 -7.85 0.60 -14.83
N TYR A 24 -6.73 0.74 -14.13
CA TYR A 24 -6.59 0.40 -12.72
C TYR A 24 -7.51 1.23 -11.83
N ASP A 25 -7.50 2.58 -11.99
CA ASP A 25 -8.36 3.48 -11.19
C ASP A 25 -9.85 3.15 -11.39
N ARG A 26 -10.28 2.84 -12.62
CA ARG A 26 -11.64 2.38 -12.90
C ARG A 26 -11.95 1.02 -12.26
N LEU A 27 -10.99 0.10 -12.27
CA LEU A 27 -11.17 -1.24 -11.69
C LEU A 27 -11.32 -1.17 -10.17
N VAL A 28 -10.44 -0.44 -9.49
CA VAL A 28 -10.51 -0.27 -8.02
C VAL A 28 -11.66 0.64 -7.64
N GLY A 29 -11.98 1.66 -8.44
CA GLY A 29 -13.12 2.55 -8.25
C GLY A 29 -14.47 1.82 -8.33
N ALA A 30 -14.56 0.76 -9.14
CA ALA A 30 -15.74 -0.10 -9.22
C ALA A 30 -15.90 -1.05 -8.02
N ASN A 31 -14.90 -1.17 -7.15
CA ASN A 31 -14.96 -1.99 -5.94
C ASN A 31 -15.17 -1.12 -4.69
N PRO A 32 -16.41 -0.95 -4.20
CA PRO A 32 -16.69 -0.12 -3.03
C PRO A 32 -15.99 -0.64 -1.77
N GLN A 33 -15.70 -1.94 -1.69
CA GLN A 33 -15.01 -2.55 -0.57
C GLN A 33 -13.53 -2.13 -0.51
N TYR A 34 -12.89 -1.90 -1.66
CA TYR A 34 -11.52 -1.40 -1.72
C TYR A 34 -11.37 -0.05 -0.99
N HIS A 35 -12.20 0.92 -1.34
CA HIS A 35 -12.19 2.24 -0.68
C HIS A 35 -12.63 2.17 0.79
N ALA A 36 -13.65 1.35 1.10
CA ALA A 36 -14.11 1.15 2.47
C ALA A 36 -13.03 0.55 3.37
N ASN A 37 -12.24 -0.40 2.85
CA ASN A 37 -11.16 -1.04 3.60
C ASN A 37 -9.94 -0.12 3.78
N LEU A 38 -9.60 0.71 2.81
CA LEU A 38 -8.59 1.77 2.99
C LEU A 38 -9.03 2.79 4.05
N ALA A 39 -10.30 3.23 3.99
CA ALA A 39 -10.87 4.12 5.01
C ALA A 39 -10.90 3.48 6.41
N LEU A 40 -11.19 2.18 6.49
CA LEU A 40 -11.13 1.44 7.74
C LEU A 40 -9.69 1.38 8.28
N SER A 41 -8.70 1.17 7.41
CA SER A 41 -7.29 1.17 7.79
C SER A 41 -6.84 2.53 8.32
N ALA A 42 -7.20 3.62 7.65
CA ALA A 42 -6.88 4.97 8.11
C ALA A 42 -7.52 5.24 9.49
N ARG A 43 -8.79 4.87 9.70
CA ARG A 43 -9.47 5.01 11.01
C ARG A 43 -8.78 4.18 12.11
N ARG A 44 -8.32 2.96 11.80
CA ARG A 44 -7.62 2.08 12.76
C ARG A 44 -6.25 2.60 13.17
N MET A 45 -5.66 3.53 12.42
CA MET A 45 -4.44 4.25 12.84
C MET A 45 -4.68 5.13 14.08
N ARG A 46 -5.93 5.51 14.37
CA ARG A 46 -6.34 6.32 15.53
C ARG A 46 -5.52 7.60 15.67
N LEU A 47 -5.41 8.34 14.55
CA LEU A 47 -4.69 9.62 14.52
C LEU A 47 -5.41 10.63 15.41
N PRO A 48 -4.68 11.32 16.33
CA PRO A 48 -5.30 12.25 17.27
C PRO A 48 -5.75 13.55 16.62
N ALA A 49 -6.68 14.25 17.25
CA ALA A 49 -7.10 15.60 16.91
C ALA A 49 -7.43 15.82 15.40
N GLN A 50 -8.02 14.81 14.76
CA GLN A 50 -8.31 14.84 13.32
C GLN A 50 -7.08 15.24 12.46
N GLY A 51 -5.88 14.88 12.92
CA GLY A 51 -4.63 15.15 12.24
C GLY A 51 -4.05 16.56 12.44
N LYS A 52 -4.61 17.41 13.32
CA LYS A 52 -4.10 18.76 13.52
C LYS A 52 -2.63 18.74 13.97
N GLY A 53 -1.78 19.40 13.17
CA GLY A 53 -0.34 19.45 13.41
C GLY A 53 0.41 18.15 13.11
N LEU A 54 -0.27 17.14 12.54
CA LEU A 54 0.38 15.91 12.12
C LEU A 54 0.90 16.01 10.71
N ARG A 55 2.02 15.34 10.46
CA ARG A 55 2.64 15.15 9.16
C ARG A 55 2.63 13.67 8.80
N LEU A 56 1.96 13.30 7.71
CA LEU A 56 1.72 11.92 7.31
C LEU A 56 2.43 11.61 6.00
N LEU A 57 2.95 10.40 5.85
CA LEU A 57 3.46 9.87 4.61
C LEU A 57 2.49 8.80 4.07
N ASP A 58 2.03 8.96 2.84
CA ASP A 58 1.33 7.93 2.07
C ASP A 58 2.32 7.33 1.05
N ALA A 59 2.88 6.18 1.38
CA ALA A 59 3.92 5.53 0.60
C ALA A 59 3.31 4.56 -0.42
N GLY A 60 3.46 4.86 -1.70
CA GLY A 60 2.81 4.14 -2.80
C GLY A 60 1.34 4.52 -2.92
N CYS A 61 1.07 5.83 -3.04
CA CYS A 61 -0.28 6.38 -3.02
C CYS A 61 -1.12 6.02 -4.27
N GLY A 62 -0.48 5.56 -5.34
CA GLY A 62 -1.14 5.24 -6.59
C GLY A 62 -1.97 6.41 -7.12
N THR A 63 -3.21 6.15 -7.47
CA THR A 63 -4.18 7.17 -7.92
C THR A 63 -4.80 7.98 -6.78
N GLY A 64 -4.27 7.89 -5.57
CA GLY A 64 -4.67 8.71 -4.41
C GLY A 64 -5.79 8.12 -3.54
N ALA A 65 -6.14 6.84 -3.68
CA ALA A 65 -7.21 6.24 -2.88
C ALA A 65 -6.85 6.16 -1.38
N SER A 66 -5.61 5.79 -1.04
CA SER A 66 -5.09 5.80 0.32
C SER A 66 -4.94 7.22 0.88
N THR A 67 -4.50 8.16 0.03
CA THR A 67 -4.44 9.59 0.37
C THR A 67 -5.82 10.14 0.75
N ALA A 68 -6.85 9.81 -0.03
CA ALA A 68 -8.23 10.20 0.27
C ALA A 68 -8.73 9.60 1.60
N ALA A 69 -8.36 8.35 1.89
CA ALA A 69 -8.71 7.69 3.16
C ALA A 69 -8.01 8.35 4.36
N LEU A 70 -6.74 8.73 4.22
CA LEU A 70 -6.01 9.50 5.23
C LEU A 70 -6.65 10.87 5.45
N LEU A 71 -6.90 11.60 4.37
CA LEU A 71 -7.51 12.94 4.43
C LEU A 71 -8.89 12.91 5.08
N ALA A 72 -9.73 11.93 4.78
CA ALA A 72 -11.03 11.76 5.41
C ALA A 72 -10.95 11.47 6.92
N THR A 73 -9.87 10.86 7.39
CA THR A 73 -9.66 10.54 8.80
C THR A 73 -8.90 11.64 9.55
N ALA A 74 -8.00 12.33 8.86
CA ALA A 74 -7.12 13.37 9.38
C ALA A 74 -7.15 14.63 8.49
N PRO A 75 -8.30 15.34 8.39
CA PRO A 75 -8.48 16.44 7.46
C PRO A 75 -7.57 17.66 7.72
N HIS A 76 -6.99 17.74 8.91
CA HIS A 76 -6.08 18.82 9.29
C HIS A 76 -4.60 18.45 9.24
N ALA A 77 -4.27 17.26 8.75
CA ALA A 77 -2.89 16.83 8.60
C ALA A 77 -2.24 17.36 7.32
N GLU A 78 -0.93 17.53 7.36
CA GLU A 78 -0.10 17.61 6.17
C GLU A 78 0.15 16.20 5.64
N ILE A 79 -0.17 15.94 4.38
CA ILE A 79 0.02 14.62 3.75
C ILE A 79 1.02 14.73 2.60
N VAL A 80 2.12 13.98 2.70
CA VAL A 80 3.06 13.77 1.60
C VAL A 80 2.73 12.42 0.98
N ALA A 81 2.24 12.44 -0.26
CA ALA A 81 1.83 11.25 -1.01
C ALA A 81 2.87 10.95 -2.10
N VAL A 82 3.43 9.76 -2.09
CA VAL A 82 4.56 9.38 -2.96
C VAL A 82 4.18 8.17 -3.79
N ASP A 83 4.49 8.20 -5.09
CA ASP A 83 4.42 7.03 -5.95
C ASP A 83 5.54 7.04 -6.99
N ALA A 84 5.97 5.85 -7.41
CA ALA A 84 6.99 5.65 -8.43
C ALA A 84 6.43 5.67 -9.85
N SER A 85 5.12 5.55 -10.02
CA SER A 85 4.44 5.58 -11.30
C SER A 85 3.97 7.00 -11.62
N ARG A 86 4.48 7.56 -12.70
CA ARG A 86 4.07 8.88 -13.17
C ARG A 86 2.60 8.90 -13.57
N GLY A 87 2.15 7.89 -14.31
CA GLY A 87 0.75 7.79 -14.74
C GLY A 87 -0.24 7.69 -13.59
N MET A 88 0.13 6.98 -12.50
CA MET A 88 -0.67 6.94 -11.28
C MET A 88 -0.78 8.31 -10.63
N LEU A 89 0.33 9.04 -10.51
CA LEU A 89 0.35 10.37 -9.92
C LEU A 89 -0.41 11.38 -10.77
N ASP A 90 -0.31 11.33 -12.10
CA ASP A 90 -1.08 12.20 -12.99
C ASP A 90 -2.58 11.98 -12.78
N ALA A 91 -3.03 10.72 -12.64
CA ALA A 91 -4.42 10.40 -12.31
C ALA A 91 -4.81 10.84 -10.89
N ALA A 92 -3.89 10.80 -9.92
CA ALA A 92 -4.13 11.33 -8.58
C ALA A 92 -4.27 12.86 -8.62
N GLN A 93 -3.33 13.56 -9.23
CA GLN A 93 -3.27 15.03 -9.30
C GLN A 93 -4.42 15.64 -10.11
N ALA A 94 -5.03 14.89 -11.03
CA ALA A 94 -6.24 15.31 -11.74
C ALA A 94 -7.49 15.42 -10.84
N LYS A 95 -7.43 14.92 -9.61
CA LYS A 95 -8.49 15.02 -8.61
C LYS A 95 -8.31 16.30 -7.76
N SER A 96 -9.37 16.75 -7.11
CA SER A 96 -9.32 17.93 -6.23
C SER A 96 -8.75 17.56 -4.85
N TRP A 97 -7.71 18.28 -4.44
CA TRP A 97 -7.06 18.11 -3.15
C TRP A 97 -6.86 19.45 -2.43
N PRO A 98 -6.92 19.47 -1.10
CA PRO A 98 -6.53 20.66 -0.35
C PRO A 98 -5.01 20.91 -0.45
N SER A 99 -4.58 22.12 -0.21
CA SER A 99 -3.16 22.52 -0.24
C SER A 99 -2.27 21.77 0.77
N SER A 100 -2.88 21.12 1.77
CA SER A 100 -2.19 20.27 2.73
C SER A 100 -1.75 18.91 2.16
N VAL A 101 -2.16 18.56 0.93
CA VAL A 101 -1.75 17.32 0.26
C VAL A 101 -0.73 17.65 -0.83
N ARG A 102 0.46 17.04 -0.74
CA ARG A 102 1.54 17.19 -1.72
C ARG A 102 1.89 15.84 -2.34
N PHE A 103 1.84 15.76 -3.67
CA PHE A 103 2.27 14.58 -4.42
C PHE A 103 3.74 14.69 -4.85
N VAL A 104 4.49 13.60 -4.73
CA VAL A 104 5.90 13.51 -5.11
C VAL A 104 6.12 12.27 -5.96
N HIS A 105 6.72 12.45 -7.14
CA HIS A 105 7.13 11.35 -7.99
C HIS A 105 8.49 10.84 -7.51
N ALA A 106 8.49 9.73 -6.82
CA ALA A 106 9.70 9.08 -6.29
C ALA A 106 9.44 7.60 -5.98
N ARG A 107 10.50 6.80 -6.08
CA ARG A 107 10.49 5.46 -5.47
C ARG A 107 10.62 5.60 -3.96
N VAL A 108 9.97 4.71 -3.21
CA VAL A 108 10.05 4.74 -1.74
C VAL A 108 11.45 4.47 -1.18
N GLU A 109 12.31 3.88 -2.00
CA GLU A 109 13.72 3.66 -1.68
C GLU A 109 14.58 4.93 -1.84
N GLU A 110 14.05 5.98 -2.49
CA GLU A 110 14.79 7.19 -2.91
C GLU A 110 14.18 8.49 -2.34
N LEU A 111 13.37 8.41 -1.29
CA LEU A 111 12.61 9.54 -0.75
C LEU A 111 13.49 10.76 -0.42
N ALA A 112 14.64 10.54 0.21
CA ALA A 112 15.55 11.62 0.61
C ALA A 112 16.08 12.42 -0.58
N VAL A 113 16.38 11.75 -1.71
CA VAL A 113 16.88 12.39 -2.94
C VAL A 113 15.82 13.33 -3.53
N HIS A 114 14.54 13.00 -3.33
CA HIS A 114 13.41 13.79 -3.81
C HIS A 114 12.85 14.77 -2.78
N GLY A 115 13.63 15.08 -1.71
CA GLY A 115 13.26 16.06 -0.70
C GLY A 115 12.12 15.62 0.22
N VAL A 116 11.89 14.30 0.32
CA VAL A 116 10.94 13.71 1.28
C VAL A 116 11.72 13.22 2.47
N ALA A 117 11.75 14.02 3.53
CA ALA A 117 12.44 13.73 4.78
C ALA A 117 11.46 13.73 5.96
N GLY A 118 11.80 12.94 6.99
CA GLY A 118 11.09 12.93 8.27
C GLY A 118 11.34 14.20 9.13
N PRO A 119 10.82 14.26 10.35
CA PRO A 119 10.03 13.20 10.93
C PRO A 119 8.56 13.23 10.50
N PHE A 120 7.96 12.06 10.33
CA PHE A 120 6.52 11.88 10.15
C PHE A 120 5.88 11.33 11.42
N ASP A 121 4.62 11.70 11.65
CA ASP A 121 3.79 11.17 12.74
C ASP A 121 3.27 9.79 12.44
N ALA A 122 2.98 9.54 11.15
CA ALA A 122 2.59 8.22 10.69
C ALA A 122 2.95 8.01 9.22
N VAL A 123 3.16 6.74 8.87
CA VAL A 123 3.32 6.24 7.50
C VAL A 123 2.18 5.27 7.23
N LEU A 124 1.43 5.50 6.16
CA LEU A 124 0.53 4.51 5.55
C LEU A 124 1.20 3.96 4.30
N CYS A 125 1.19 2.65 4.17
CA CYS A 125 1.71 1.94 3.01
C CYS A 125 0.65 0.92 2.57
N ALA A 126 -0.01 1.15 1.42
CA ALA A 126 -1.08 0.29 0.94
C ALA A 126 -0.66 -0.45 -0.34
N TYR A 127 -0.70 -1.79 -0.30
CA TYR A 127 -0.43 -2.68 -1.43
C TYR A 127 0.93 -2.49 -2.11
N LEU A 128 1.94 -2.00 -1.37
CA LEU A 128 3.24 -1.64 -1.90
C LEU A 128 4.34 -2.68 -1.56
N LEU A 129 4.43 -3.13 -0.30
CA LEU A 129 5.63 -3.83 0.20
C LEU A 129 5.91 -5.16 -0.50
N ARG A 130 4.91 -5.83 -1.05
CA ARG A 130 5.12 -7.03 -1.87
C ARG A 130 5.88 -6.75 -3.18
N ASN A 131 5.87 -5.50 -3.63
CA ASN A 131 6.51 -5.05 -4.86
C ASN A 131 7.90 -4.42 -4.63
N VAL A 132 8.29 -4.17 -3.39
CA VAL A 132 9.60 -3.61 -3.02
C VAL A 132 10.68 -4.69 -3.10
N ALA A 133 11.87 -4.30 -3.56
CA ALA A 133 12.99 -5.24 -3.77
C ALA A 133 13.51 -5.82 -2.45
N ASP A 134 13.64 -4.99 -1.44
CA ASP A 134 14.09 -5.33 -0.08
C ASP A 134 13.11 -4.77 0.95
N PRO A 135 12.07 -5.56 1.33
CA PRO A 135 11.09 -5.12 2.32
C PRO A 135 11.70 -4.83 3.70
N ASP A 136 12.76 -5.55 4.09
CA ASP A 136 13.41 -5.36 5.39
C ASP A 136 14.12 -4.01 5.46
N ARG A 137 14.86 -3.66 4.41
CA ARG A 137 15.48 -2.35 4.27
C ARG A 137 14.43 -1.25 4.25
N GLN A 138 13.33 -1.47 3.51
CA GLN A 138 12.27 -0.47 3.41
C GLN A 138 11.53 -0.26 4.73
N LEU A 139 11.27 -1.31 5.49
CA LEU A 139 10.69 -1.17 6.84
C LEU A 139 11.60 -0.38 7.77
N ARG A 140 12.92 -0.64 7.75
CA ARG A 140 13.90 0.16 8.51
C ARG A 140 13.89 1.63 8.07
N ALA A 141 13.86 1.89 6.77
CA ALA A 141 13.78 3.26 6.24
C ALA A 141 12.49 3.97 6.70
N PHE A 142 11.34 3.29 6.71
CA PHE A 142 10.10 3.86 7.24
C PHE A 142 10.19 4.15 8.76
N ARG A 143 10.86 3.27 9.52
CA ARG A 143 11.11 3.52 10.95
C ARG A 143 11.93 4.79 11.16
N ASP A 144 12.98 4.97 10.37
CA ASP A 144 13.91 6.10 10.51
C ASP A 144 13.27 7.43 10.05
N LEU A 145 12.22 7.37 9.20
CA LEU A 145 11.41 8.52 8.82
C LEU A 145 10.34 8.90 9.85
N LEU A 146 10.02 8.01 10.79
CA LEU A 146 9.02 8.25 11.82
C LEU A 146 9.64 8.93 13.05
N ARG A 147 8.89 9.83 13.67
CA ARG A 147 9.25 10.31 15.01
C ARG A 147 9.16 9.18 16.05
N PRO A 148 9.84 9.29 17.19
CA PRO A 148 9.68 8.36 18.32
C PRO A 148 8.20 8.17 18.66
N GLY A 149 7.73 6.92 18.72
CA GLY A 149 6.32 6.58 18.95
C GLY A 149 5.39 6.78 17.74
N GLY A 150 5.91 7.21 16.60
CA GLY A 150 5.16 7.35 15.34
C GLY A 150 4.53 6.03 14.88
N THR A 151 3.50 6.10 14.04
CA THR A 151 2.72 4.93 13.62
C THR A 151 3.12 4.45 12.23
N LEU A 152 3.47 3.18 12.09
CA LEU A 152 3.48 2.47 10.81
C LEU A 152 2.15 1.76 10.62
N ALA A 153 1.52 1.95 9.47
CA ALA A 153 0.34 1.21 9.02
C ALA A 153 0.64 0.60 7.64
N VAL A 154 0.57 -0.72 7.52
CA VAL A 154 0.73 -1.44 6.26
C VAL A 154 -0.57 -2.18 5.95
N HIS A 155 -1.22 -1.78 4.87
CA HIS A 155 -2.43 -2.43 4.34
C HIS A 155 -2.03 -3.31 3.16
N GLU A 156 -2.04 -4.65 3.35
CA GLU A 156 -1.45 -5.54 2.36
C GLU A 156 -2.18 -6.90 2.31
N TYR A 157 -2.10 -7.54 1.15
CA TYR A 157 -2.52 -8.92 0.97
C TYR A 157 -1.61 -9.87 1.74
N SER A 158 -2.21 -10.85 2.43
CA SER A 158 -1.49 -11.88 3.16
C SER A 158 -2.38 -13.11 3.31
N VAL A 159 -2.21 -14.13 2.45
CA VAL A 159 -3.10 -15.30 2.39
C VAL A 159 -2.45 -16.59 2.90
N ARG A 160 -1.12 -16.61 3.10
CA ARG A 160 -0.37 -17.85 3.34
C ARG A 160 -0.71 -18.56 4.65
N ASP A 161 -1.22 -17.83 5.64
CA ASP A 161 -1.60 -18.41 6.93
C ASP A 161 -3.00 -19.07 6.90
N SER A 162 -3.74 -18.95 5.79
CA SER A 162 -5.09 -19.48 5.67
C SER A 162 -5.31 -20.18 4.32
N ARG A 163 -5.48 -21.51 4.35
CA ARG A 163 -5.81 -22.28 3.14
C ARG A 163 -7.11 -21.79 2.49
N ALA A 164 -8.11 -21.42 3.29
CA ALA A 164 -9.37 -20.88 2.79
C ALA A 164 -9.15 -19.54 2.08
N ALA A 165 -8.37 -18.61 2.66
CA ALA A 165 -8.03 -17.34 2.04
C ALA A 165 -7.24 -17.54 0.72
N THR A 166 -6.31 -18.49 0.70
CA THR A 166 -5.56 -18.85 -0.52
C THR A 166 -6.51 -19.35 -1.62
N LEU A 167 -7.47 -20.23 -1.29
CA LEU A 167 -8.47 -20.71 -2.25
C LEU A 167 -9.37 -19.59 -2.74
N VAL A 168 -9.86 -18.73 -1.85
CA VAL A 168 -10.65 -17.54 -2.23
C VAL A 168 -9.85 -16.64 -3.16
N TRP A 169 -8.55 -16.41 -2.87
CA TRP A 169 -7.68 -15.61 -3.71
C TRP A 169 -7.52 -16.21 -5.12
N HIS A 170 -7.32 -17.52 -5.22
CA HIS A 170 -7.30 -18.20 -6.51
C HIS A 170 -8.62 -18.02 -7.27
N ALA A 171 -9.75 -18.26 -6.62
CA ALA A 171 -11.08 -18.15 -7.23
C ALA A 171 -11.35 -16.72 -7.73
N VAL A 172 -11.06 -15.70 -6.92
CA VAL A 172 -11.25 -14.28 -7.28
C VAL A 172 -10.33 -13.87 -8.42
N CYS A 173 -9.05 -14.25 -8.37
CA CYS A 173 -8.12 -13.87 -9.42
C CYS A 173 -8.45 -14.54 -10.77
N TRP A 174 -8.71 -15.85 -10.78
CA TRP A 174 -8.97 -16.58 -12.03
C TRP A 174 -10.41 -16.45 -12.51
N GLY A 175 -11.38 -16.25 -11.62
CA GLY A 175 -12.80 -16.08 -11.96
C GLY A 175 -13.18 -14.65 -12.32
N ILE A 176 -12.50 -13.65 -11.77
CA ILE A 176 -12.92 -12.25 -11.90
C ILE A 176 -11.78 -11.35 -12.42
N ILE A 177 -10.66 -11.24 -11.67
CA ILE A 177 -9.65 -10.19 -11.90
C ILE A 177 -8.94 -10.37 -13.25
N ILE A 178 -8.42 -11.58 -13.52
CA ILE A 178 -7.66 -11.87 -14.74
C ILE A 178 -8.57 -11.81 -15.98
N PRO A 179 -9.78 -12.42 -16.01
CA PRO A 179 -10.70 -12.27 -17.12
C PRO A 179 -11.15 -10.84 -17.40
N ALA A 180 -11.50 -10.09 -16.34
CA ALA A 180 -11.88 -8.68 -16.46
C ALA A 180 -10.73 -7.81 -16.98
N GLY A 181 -9.52 -8.09 -16.53
CA GLY A 181 -8.30 -7.45 -17.02
C GLY A 181 -8.07 -7.70 -18.50
N TRP A 182 -8.11 -8.96 -18.91
CA TRP A 182 -7.93 -9.33 -20.32
C TRP A 182 -9.00 -8.70 -21.24
N TRP A 183 -10.24 -8.68 -20.79
CA TRP A 183 -11.33 -8.10 -21.59
C TRP A 183 -11.13 -6.60 -21.85
N ARG A 184 -10.53 -5.88 -20.87
CA ARG A 184 -10.32 -4.42 -20.94
C ARG A 184 -9.03 -4.02 -21.63
N THR A 185 -7.94 -4.72 -21.36
CA THR A 185 -6.59 -4.31 -21.79
C THR A 185 -5.97 -5.24 -22.82
N ARG A 186 -6.57 -6.42 -23.06
CA ARG A 186 -6.00 -7.54 -23.85
C ARG A 186 -4.64 -8.03 -23.33
N ASP A 187 -4.27 -7.59 -22.13
CA ASP A 187 -3.05 -8.00 -21.43
C ASP A 187 -3.39 -8.49 -20.01
N THR A 188 -2.82 -9.62 -19.63
CA THR A 188 -3.01 -10.20 -18.29
C THR A 188 -1.77 -10.10 -17.43
N THR A 189 -0.70 -9.50 -17.90
CA THR A 189 0.63 -9.51 -17.25
C THR A 189 0.57 -8.92 -15.85
N LEU A 190 -0.01 -7.73 -15.70
CA LEU A 190 -0.16 -7.06 -14.41
C LEU A 190 -1.05 -7.86 -13.44
N TYR A 191 -2.15 -8.44 -13.92
CA TYR A 191 -3.09 -9.18 -13.09
C TYR A 191 -2.54 -10.55 -12.65
N ARG A 192 -1.76 -11.21 -13.51
CA ARG A 192 -1.01 -12.42 -13.16
C ARG A 192 0.12 -12.11 -12.18
N HIS A 193 0.80 -10.97 -12.34
CA HIS A 193 1.78 -10.49 -11.36
C HIS A 193 1.12 -10.26 -10.00
N LEU A 194 -0.03 -9.58 -9.96
CA LEU A 194 -0.81 -9.39 -8.73
C LEU A 194 -1.12 -10.75 -8.08
N TRP A 195 -1.70 -11.69 -8.82
CA TRP A 195 -2.03 -13.01 -8.30
C TRP A 195 -0.82 -13.72 -7.67
N ARG A 196 0.31 -13.74 -8.37
CA ARG A 196 1.54 -14.42 -7.92
C ARG A 196 2.21 -13.70 -6.76
N SER A 197 2.32 -12.37 -6.81
CA SER A 197 2.97 -11.58 -5.77
C SER A 197 2.29 -11.75 -4.41
N VAL A 198 0.98 -11.89 -4.38
CA VAL A 198 0.21 -12.17 -3.15
C VAL A 198 0.50 -13.58 -2.61
N LEU A 199 0.59 -14.59 -3.49
CA LEU A 199 0.89 -15.97 -3.07
C LEU A 199 2.32 -16.14 -2.53
N THR A 200 3.24 -15.32 -3.01
CA THR A 200 4.66 -15.36 -2.60
C THR A 200 4.99 -14.40 -1.46
N PHE A 201 4.08 -13.50 -1.12
CA PHE A 201 4.26 -12.59 0.01
C PHE A 201 4.15 -13.33 1.35
N ASP A 202 4.66 -12.73 2.40
CA ASP A 202 4.64 -13.31 3.76
C ASP A 202 3.22 -13.61 4.25
N GLY A 203 3.07 -14.65 5.06
CA GLY A 203 1.92 -14.83 5.92
C GLY A 203 1.83 -13.73 6.99
N ALA A 204 0.65 -13.51 7.55
CA ALA A 204 0.43 -12.43 8.51
C ALA A 204 1.31 -12.58 9.78
N ALA A 205 1.59 -13.81 10.21
CA ALA A 205 2.47 -14.08 11.33
C ALA A 205 3.94 -13.74 10.99
N ASP A 206 4.41 -14.18 9.83
CA ASP A 206 5.77 -13.92 9.36
C ASP A 206 6.00 -12.43 9.12
N PHE A 207 5.02 -11.74 8.54
CA PHE A 207 5.14 -10.31 8.27
C PHE A 207 5.13 -9.48 9.58
N ARG A 208 4.35 -9.86 10.61
CA ARG A 208 4.46 -9.23 11.94
C ARG A 208 5.85 -9.41 12.55
N ARG A 209 6.43 -10.63 12.44
CA ARG A 209 7.80 -10.88 12.90
C ARG A 209 8.80 -9.98 12.18
N ARG A 210 8.73 -9.90 10.83
CA ARG A 210 9.55 -9.03 10.00
C ARG A 210 9.49 -7.56 10.43
N ILE A 211 8.29 -7.04 10.72
CA ILE A 211 8.11 -5.67 11.24
C ILE A 211 8.82 -5.50 12.58
N GLY A 212 8.72 -6.49 13.47
CA GLY A 212 9.44 -6.48 14.76
C GLY A 212 10.95 -6.52 14.60
N GLU A 213 11.47 -7.36 13.72
CA GLU A 213 12.90 -7.46 13.38
C GLU A 213 13.44 -6.18 12.72
N ALA A 214 12.60 -5.39 12.05
CA ALA A 214 12.94 -4.06 11.57
C ALA A 214 13.02 -3.00 12.69
N GLY A 215 12.76 -3.39 13.94
CA GLY A 215 12.89 -2.54 15.13
C GLY A 215 11.62 -1.80 15.55
N PHE A 216 10.46 -2.16 15.00
CA PHE A 216 9.18 -1.62 15.45
C PHE A 216 8.68 -2.35 16.70
N THR A 217 7.88 -1.65 17.51
CA THR A 217 7.24 -2.15 18.73
C THR A 217 5.72 -2.18 18.58
N ALA A 218 5.02 -2.82 19.53
CA ALA A 218 3.56 -2.92 19.56
C ALA A 218 2.95 -3.43 18.24
N VAL A 219 3.62 -4.37 17.60
CA VAL A 219 3.21 -4.93 16.30
C VAL A 219 1.94 -5.75 16.45
N ARG A 220 0.90 -5.40 15.69
CA ARG A 220 -0.36 -6.15 15.61
C ARG A 220 -0.89 -6.17 14.19
N SER A 221 -1.81 -7.08 13.91
CA SER A 221 -2.52 -7.10 12.64
C SER A 221 -4.01 -7.35 12.85
N GLU A 222 -4.80 -6.79 11.94
CA GLU A 222 -6.25 -6.92 11.90
C GLU A 222 -6.66 -7.25 10.45
N THR A 223 -7.56 -8.21 10.27
CA THR A 223 -8.06 -8.55 8.93
C THR A 223 -9.18 -7.61 8.50
N MET A 224 -9.38 -7.50 7.18
CA MET A 224 -10.50 -6.75 6.61
C MET A 224 -11.80 -7.57 6.66
N PRO A 225 -12.97 -6.92 6.68
CA PRO A 225 -14.25 -7.60 6.67
C PRO A 225 -14.63 -8.15 5.29
N GLY A 226 -15.74 -8.92 5.26
CA GLY A 226 -16.31 -9.45 4.02
C GLY A 226 -15.47 -10.56 3.41
N TRP A 227 -15.42 -10.62 2.08
CA TRP A 227 -14.69 -11.65 1.34
C TRP A 227 -13.15 -11.49 1.48
N GLU A 228 -12.68 -10.31 1.86
CA GLU A 228 -11.26 -10.03 2.12
C GLU A 228 -10.79 -10.49 3.52
N ARG A 229 -11.68 -11.11 4.29
CA ARG A 229 -11.31 -11.68 5.59
C ARG A 229 -10.20 -12.72 5.43
N ASN A 230 -9.09 -12.52 6.17
CA ASN A 230 -7.85 -13.29 6.06
C ASN A 230 -7.15 -13.22 4.68
N VAL A 231 -7.64 -12.38 3.76
CA VAL A 231 -7.01 -12.09 2.47
C VAL A 231 -6.24 -10.78 2.53
N VAL A 232 -6.85 -9.75 3.11
CA VAL A 232 -6.24 -8.44 3.31
C VAL A 232 -6.11 -8.14 4.80
N HIS A 233 -4.96 -7.65 5.20
CA HIS A 233 -4.63 -7.32 6.58
C HIS A 233 -4.12 -5.88 6.69
N LEU A 234 -4.48 -5.23 7.80
CA LEU A 234 -3.80 -4.04 8.28
C LEU A 234 -2.82 -4.46 9.37
N PHE A 235 -1.56 -4.17 9.15
CA PHE A 235 -0.49 -4.29 10.15
C PHE A 235 -0.22 -2.91 10.75
N LEU A 236 -0.21 -2.83 12.05
CA LEU A 236 0.05 -1.61 12.80
C LEU A 236 1.23 -1.82 13.74
N ALA A 237 2.11 -0.83 13.80
CA ALA A 237 3.27 -0.86 14.67
C ALA A 237 3.67 0.56 15.10
N LYS A 238 4.55 0.67 16.10
CA LYS A 238 5.09 1.93 16.59
C LYS A 238 6.59 1.98 16.37
N ALA A 239 7.10 3.12 15.91
CA ALA A 239 8.51 3.41 16.00
C ALA A 239 8.94 3.40 17.48
N PRO A 240 10.14 2.92 17.83
CA PRO A 240 10.63 2.94 19.20
C PRO A 240 10.66 4.38 19.75
N ARG A 241 10.58 4.49 21.09
CA ARG A 241 10.71 5.77 21.80
C ARG A 241 12.16 6.16 21.98
#